data_9d6a79efcd4787649e6d1e2e313e5283
#
_entry.id   9d6a79efcd4787649e6d1e2e313e5283
#
_cell.length_a   1.000
_cell.length_b   1.000
_cell.length_c   1.000
_cell.angle_alpha   90.00
_cell.angle_beta   90.00
_cell.angle_gamma   90.00
#
_symmetry.space_group_name_H-M   'P 1'
#
loop_
_entity.id
_entity.type
_entity.pdbx_description
1 polymer ?
#
loop_
_entity_poly.entity_id
_entity_poly.type
_entity_poly.pdbx_seq_one_letter_code
_entity_poly.pdbx_strand_id
1 'polypeptide(L)'
;HHPVNERRRAEGKNPANAPWLWSPGRKPALPSFKEKWNLDASIVCAVDLIKGIGICAGCEVVSVPGATGNYYTNYLGKGEAAIDAFRRGSDLVYVHVEAPDECGHQGNPVEKTSAIEKIDAEILAPVYQYLVDSGEDFKILCLPDHPTPCEKRTHTSDPVPYFLYDSRVEAAGCAFTEKTCAAMNDYNPTGHTLLSEVIEK
;
A
#
# COMPACT_ATOMS: atom_id res chain seq x y z
N HIS A 1 -10.77 10.60 35.83
CA HIS A 1 -12.18 10.29 35.54
C HIS A 1 -12.61 10.89 34.19
N HIS A 2 -12.23 10.25 33.06
CA HIS A 2 -12.71 10.67 31.73
C HIS A 2 -13.92 9.81 31.35
N PRO A 3 -15.02 10.38 30.80
CA PRO A 3 -16.25 9.64 30.49
C PRO A 3 -16.03 8.39 29.59
N VAL A 4 -15.06 8.43 28.67
CA VAL A 4 -14.67 7.27 27.86
C VAL A 4 -14.18 6.12 28.73
N ASN A 5 -13.36 6.40 29.76
CA ASN A 5 -12.84 5.37 30.65
C ASN A 5 -13.90 4.83 31.61
N GLU A 6 -14.86 5.66 32.05
CA GLU A 6 -15.98 5.18 32.85
C GLU A 6 -16.85 4.21 32.03
N ARG A 7 -17.17 4.54 30.78
CA ARG A 7 -17.89 3.64 29.88
C ARG A 7 -17.13 2.35 29.63
N ARG A 8 -15.81 2.42 29.36
CA ARG A 8 -14.96 1.23 29.16
C ARG A 8 -14.99 0.31 30.38
N ARG A 9 -14.89 0.86 31.59
CA ARG A 9 -14.97 0.07 32.83
C ARG A 9 -16.35 -0.57 33.01
N ALA A 10 -17.41 0.16 32.71
CA ALA A 10 -18.79 -0.37 32.77
C ALA A 10 -18.99 -1.53 31.79
N GLU A 11 -18.28 -1.53 30.67
CA GLU A 11 -18.28 -2.59 29.66
C GLU A 11 -17.27 -3.72 29.95
N GLY A 12 -16.61 -3.71 31.11
CA GLY A 12 -15.55 -4.69 31.47
C GLY A 12 -14.26 -4.55 30.68
N LYS A 13 -14.04 -3.42 30.01
CA LYS A 13 -12.83 -3.15 29.19
C LYS A 13 -11.79 -2.38 29.98
N ASN A 14 -10.52 -2.61 29.68
CA ASN A 14 -9.44 -1.84 30.25
C ASN A 14 -9.54 -0.35 29.90
N PRO A 15 -9.37 0.58 30.86
CA PRO A 15 -9.32 2.01 30.58
C PRO A 15 -8.02 2.39 29.86
N ALA A 16 -8.05 3.46 29.08
CA ALA A 16 -6.84 4.10 28.58
C ALA A 16 -6.20 4.90 29.71
N ASN A 17 -5.01 4.53 30.12
CA ASN A 17 -4.34 5.08 31.31
C ASN A 17 -3.28 6.14 30.99
N ALA A 18 -2.57 5.98 29.85
CA ALA A 18 -1.49 6.88 29.46
C ALA A 18 -1.32 6.85 27.93
N PRO A 19 -0.89 7.95 27.30
CA PRO A 19 -0.40 7.93 25.93
C PRO A 19 0.99 7.28 25.89
N TRP A 20 1.25 6.53 24.84
CA TRP A 20 2.58 6.05 24.51
C TRP A 20 3.08 6.80 23.28
N LEU A 21 3.99 7.75 23.48
CA LEU A 21 4.64 8.49 22.40
C LEU A 21 5.98 7.81 22.09
N TRP A 22 6.10 7.29 20.88
CA TRP A 22 7.31 6.61 20.43
C TRP A 22 7.72 7.10 19.03
N SER A 23 8.97 6.83 18.64
CA SER A 23 9.55 7.28 17.37
C SER A 23 9.37 8.80 17.10
N PRO A 24 9.71 9.69 18.05
CA PRO A 24 9.59 11.12 17.80
C PRO A 24 10.56 11.55 16.70
N GLY A 25 10.12 12.51 15.88
CA GLY A 25 10.94 13.05 14.80
C GLY A 25 10.59 14.49 14.49
N ARG A 26 11.38 15.12 13.62
CA ARG A 26 11.06 16.41 13.04
C ARG A 26 10.30 16.20 11.75
N LYS A 27 9.44 17.16 11.38
CA LYS A 27 8.78 17.13 10.07
C LYS A 27 9.86 17.07 8.97
N PRO A 28 9.83 16.07 8.07
CA PRO A 28 10.80 15.99 6.99
C PRO A 28 10.60 17.14 6.00
N ALA A 29 11.71 17.64 5.46
CA ALA A 29 11.70 18.61 4.34
C ALA A 29 11.87 17.82 3.04
N LEU A 30 10.78 17.22 2.55
CA LEU A 30 10.77 16.50 1.28
C LEU A 30 10.52 17.50 0.14
N PRO A 31 11.20 17.37 -1.00
CA PRO A 31 10.74 18.03 -2.22
C PRO A 31 9.33 17.53 -2.56
N SER A 32 8.47 18.38 -3.10
CA SER A 32 7.17 17.89 -3.55
C SER A 32 7.34 16.92 -4.72
N PHE A 33 6.39 16.01 -4.84
CA PHE A 33 6.39 15.03 -5.93
C PHE A 33 6.36 15.73 -7.30
N LYS A 34 5.57 16.79 -7.39
CA LYS A 34 5.48 17.66 -8.59
C LYS A 34 6.80 18.34 -8.92
N GLU A 35 7.52 18.88 -7.91
CA GLU A 35 8.83 19.53 -8.14
C GLU A 35 9.89 18.52 -8.58
N LYS A 36 9.86 17.31 -8.01
CA LYS A 36 10.86 16.28 -8.30
C LYS A 36 10.64 15.59 -9.63
N TRP A 37 9.39 15.25 -9.96
CA TRP A 37 9.05 14.35 -11.07
C TRP A 37 8.22 15.01 -12.16
N ASN A 38 7.74 16.23 -11.93
CA ASN A 38 6.76 16.94 -12.77
C ASN A 38 5.45 16.16 -12.98
N LEU A 39 5.07 15.32 -12.01
CA LEU A 39 3.88 14.49 -12.01
C LEU A 39 2.96 14.86 -10.84
N ASP A 40 1.66 14.82 -11.08
CA ASP A 40 0.64 14.93 -10.03
C ASP A 40 0.36 13.54 -9.45
N ALA A 41 0.53 13.39 -8.14
CA ALA A 41 0.42 12.10 -7.48
C ALA A 41 -0.68 12.09 -6.42
N SER A 42 -1.43 10.98 -6.36
CA SER A 42 -2.42 10.70 -5.32
C SER A 42 -2.03 9.47 -4.50
N ILE A 43 -2.40 9.48 -3.21
CA ILE A 43 -2.18 8.38 -2.27
C ILE A 43 -3.51 7.90 -1.72
N VAL A 44 -3.82 6.62 -1.94
CA VAL A 44 -4.97 5.90 -1.38
C VAL A 44 -4.48 5.01 -0.25
N CYS A 45 -4.70 5.40 1.00
CA CYS A 45 -4.25 4.63 2.16
C CYS A 45 -5.16 4.84 3.38
N ALA A 46 -5.09 3.91 4.34
CA ALA A 46 -5.77 4.05 5.62
C ALA A 46 -4.83 4.51 6.74
N VAL A 47 -3.52 4.28 6.60
CA VAL A 47 -2.50 4.45 7.64
C VAL A 47 -2.04 5.89 7.71
N ASP A 48 -2.08 6.48 8.90
CA ASP A 48 -1.76 7.89 9.10
C ASP A 48 -0.29 8.24 8.81
N LEU A 49 0.63 7.28 9.00
CA LEU A 49 2.03 7.43 8.62
C LEU A 49 2.17 7.70 7.11
N ILE A 50 1.53 6.87 6.29
CA ILE A 50 1.60 6.98 4.82
C ILE A 50 0.89 8.27 4.35
N LYS A 51 -0.25 8.61 4.96
CA LYS A 51 -0.91 9.91 4.70
C LYS A 51 0.02 11.09 5.01
N GLY A 52 0.71 11.02 6.15
CA GLY A 52 1.66 12.06 6.56
C GLY A 52 2.83 12.22 5.59
N ILE A 53 3.38 11.11 5.08
CA ILE A 53 4.41 11.13 4.05
C ILE A 53 3.87 11.78 2.77
N GLY A 54 2.67 11.38 2.33
CA GLY A 54 2.01 11.93 1.16
C GLY A 54 1.81 13.44 1.25
N ILE A 55 1.29 13.93 2.38
CA ILE A 55 1.14 15.37 2.64
C ILE A 55 2.49 16.09 2.59
N CYS A 56 3.54 15.52 3.20
CA CYS A 56 4.88 16.11 3.17
C CYS A 56 5.49 16.13 1.78
N ALA A 57 5.14 15.17 0.93
CA ALA A 57 5.56 15.10 -0.47
C ALA A 57 4.65 15.86 -1.44
N GLY A 58 3.63 16.57 -0.95
CA GLY A 58 2.71 17.37 -1.77
C GLY A 58 1.75 16.53 -2.63
N CYS A 59 1.52 15.26 -2.27
CA CYS A 59 0.56 14.41 -2.96
C CYS A 59 -0.87 14.66 -2.45
N GLU A 60 -1.87 14.42 -3.30
CA GLU A 60 -3.27 14.31 -2.85
C GLU A 60 -3.44 13.07 -1.96
N VAL A 61 -3.97 13.24 -0.76
CA VAL A 61 -4.32 12.10 0.10
C VAL A 61 -5.81 11.82 0.00
N VAL A 62 -6.16 10.69 -0.61
CA VAL A 62 -7.54 10.30 -0.86
C VAL A 62 -8.11 9.54 0.34
N SER A 63 -9.22 10.03 0.89
CA SER A 63 -9.92 9.38 1.99
C SER A 63 -10.95 8.38 1.45
N VAL A 64 -10.89 7.14 1.93
CA VAL A 64 -11.81 6.07 1.53
C VAL A 64 -12.69 5.67 2.72
N PRO A 65 -14.02 5.84 2.66
CA PRO A 65 -14.91 5.41 3.71
C PRO A 65 -14.77 3.91 4.00
N GLY A 66 -14.64 3.53 5.26
CA GLY A 66 -14.46 2.14 5.67
C GLY A 66 -13.07 1.54 5.40
N ALA A 67 -12.11 2.33 4.88
CA ALA A 67 -10.73 1.87 4.80
C ALA A 67 -10.07 1.86 6.18
N THR A 68 -9.42 0.74 6.49
CA THR A 68 -8.67 0.50 7.72
C THR A 68 -7.32 -0.12 7.41
N GLY A 69 -6.43 -0.22 8.40
CA GLY A 69 -5.17 -0.96 8.30
C GLY A 69 -5.31 -2.47 8.47
N ASN A 70 -6.49 -3.01 8.79
CA ASN A 70 -6.69 -4.43 9.09
C ASN A 70 -7.38 -5.20 7.95
N TYR A 71 -7.62 -6.51 8.17
CA TYR A 71 -8.24 -7.41 7.22
C TYR A 71 -9.62 -6.95 6.72
N TYR A 72 -10.43 -6.30 7.56
CA TYR A 72 -11.78 -5.84 7.21
C TYR A 72 -11.82 -4.48 6.51
N THR A 73 -10.73 -4.05 5.92
CA THR A 73 -10.65 -2.81 5.14
C THR A 73 -11.56 -2.85 3.91
N ASN A 74 -11.95 -1.69 3.41
CA ASN A 74 -12.72 -1.55 2.18
C ASN A 74 -11.78 -1.64 0.95
N TYR A 75 -11.53 -2.86 0.47
CA TYR A 75 -10.68 -3.10 -0.70
C TYR A 75 -11.26 -2.48 -1.96
N LEU A 76 -12.53 -2.76 -2.27
CA LEU A 76 -13.21 -2.23 -3.44
C LEU A 76 -13.17 -0.71 -3.48
N GLY A 77 -13.50 -0.05 -2.37
CA GLY A 77 -13.42 1.41 -2.28
C GLY A 77 -12.03 1.98 -2.48
N LYS A 78 -10.96 1.24 -2.15
CA LYS A 78 -9.59 1.66 -2.47
C LYS A 78 -9.31 1.59 -3.97
N GLY A 79 -9.77 0.55 -4.65
CA GLY A 79 -9.70 0.42 -6.12
C GLY A 79 -10.47 1.53 -6.83
N GLU A 80 -11.71 1.77 -6.43
CA GLU A 80 -12.54 2.86 -6.95
C GLU A 80 -11.90 4.23 -6.74
N ALA A 81 -11.34 4.48 -5.55
CA ALA A 81 -10.67 5.73 -5.23
C ALA A 81 -9.40 5.95 -6.08
N ALA A 82 -8.68 4.88 -6.42
CA ALA A 82 -7.55 4.95 -7.34
C ALA A 82 -7.99 5.33 -8.76
N ILE A 83 -9.04 4.70 -9.27
CA ILE A 83 -9.63 5.02 -10.57
C ILE A 83 -10.12 6.48 -10.60
N ASP A 84 -10.78 6.93 -9.55
CA ASP A 84 -11.27 8.31 -9.47
C ASP A 84 -10.12 9.32 -9.37
N ALA A 85 -8.99 8.97 -8.75
CA ALA A 85 -7.80 9.81 -8.74
C ALA A 85 -7.24 10.00 -10.16
N PHE A 86 -7.14 8.93 -10.96
CA PHE A 86 -6.77 9.03 -12.38
C PHE A 86 -7.76 9.90 -13.17
N ARG A 87 -9.07 9.71 -12.98
CA ARG A 87 -10.11 10.54 -13.63
C ARG A 87 -9.99 12.02 -13.28
N ARG A 88 -9.47 12.36 -12.11
CA ARG A 88 -9.21 13.75 -11.70
C ARG A 88 -7.88 14.30 -12.23
N GLY A 89 -7.09 13.49 -12.93
CA GLY A 89 -5.86 13.92 -13.58
C GLY A 89 -4.58 13.58 -12.80
N SER A 90 -4.61 12.64 -11.87
CA SER A 90 -3.37 12.15 -11.26
C SER A 90 -2.57 11.35 -12.28
N ASP A 91 -1.30 11.66 -12.43
CA ASP A 91 -0.35 10.92 -13.28
C ASP A 91 0.12 9.63 -12.60
N LEU A 92 0.15 9.61 -11.26
CA LEU A 92 0.54 8.47 -10.43
C LEU A 92 -0.43 8.29 -9.27
N VAL A 93 -0.83 7.04 -9.03
CA VAL A 93 -1.63 6.70 -7.84
C VAL A 93 -0.93 5.61 -7.05
N TYR A 94 -0.58 5.91 -5.80
CA TYR A 94 -0.02 4.96 -4.85
C TYR A 94 -1.14 4.40 -3.99
N VAL A 95 -1.38 3.09 -4.09
CA VAL A 95 -2.40 2.39 -3.28
C VAL A 95 -1.71 1.54 -2.22
N HIS A 96 -1.97 1.84 -0.96
CA HIS A 96 -1.41 1.11 0.18
C HIS A 96 -2.46 0.22 0.85
N VAL A 97 -2.11 -1.05 1.08
CA VAL A 97 -2.95 -2.02 1.78
C VAL A 97 -2.13 -2.74 2.85
N GLU A 98 -2.42 -2.48 4.12
CA GLU A 98 -1.70 -3.02 5.28
C GLU A 98 -2.23 -4.40 5.74
N ALA A 99 -3.42 -4.78 5.28
CA ALA A 99 -4.12 -5.97 5.76
C ALA A 99 -3.28 -7.27 5.73
N PRO A 100 -2.46 -7.59 4.69
CA PRO A 100 -1.61 -8.77 4.71
C PRO A 100 -0.53 -8.74 5.80
N ASP A 101 -0.02 -7.56 6.14
CA ASP A 101 0.94 -7.35 7.21
C ASP A 101 0.31 -7.65 8.57
N GLU A 102 -0.82 -7.04 8.86
CA GLU A 102 -1.58 -7.26 10.09
C GLU A 102 -1.98 -8.74 10.28
N CYS A 103 -2.40 -9.42 9.22
CA CYS A 103 -2.64 -10.86 9.26
C CYS A 103 -1.37 -11.66 9.56
N GLY A 104 -0.22 -11.21 9.05
CA GLY A 104 1.09 -11.76 9.37
C GLY A 104 1.42 -11.63 10.86
N HIS A 105 1.27 -10.45 11.44
CA HIS A 105 1.46 -10.19 12.88
C HIS A 105 0.54 -11.02 13.76
N GLN A 106 -0.69 -11.25 13.32
CA GLN A 106 -1.65 -12.11 14.02
C GLN A 106 -1.35 -13.61 13.86
N GLY A 107 -0.46 -13.98 12.93
CA GLY A 107 -0.14 -15.37 12.62
C GLY A 107 -1.31 -16.09 11.94
N ASN A 108 -2.11 -15.37 11.14
CA ASN A 108 -3.30 -15.89 10.46
C ASN A 108 -3.06 -16.03 8.94
N PRO A 109 -2.56 -17.18 8.46
CA PRO A 109 -2.26 -17.37 7.05
C PRO A 109 -3.53 -17.41 6.17
N VAL A 110 -4.67 -17.82 6.72
CA VAL A 110 -5.94 -17.90 5.98
C VAL A 110 -6.44 -16.51 5.62
N GLU A 111 -6.52 -15.60 6.59
CA GLU A 111 -6.91 -14.22 6.31
C GLU A 111 -5.86 -13.49 5.48
N LYS A 112 -4.56 -13.78 5.68
CA LYS A 112 -3.49 -13.20 4.86
C LYS A 112 -3.65 -13.56 3.38
N THR A 113 -3.88 -14.84 3.08
CA THR A 113 -4.13 -15.30 1.71
C THR A 113 -5.37 -14.62 1.14
N SER A 114 -6.48 -14.61 1.89
CA SER A 114 -7.71 -13.95 1.45
C SER A 114 -7.54 -12.44 1.25
N ALA A 115 -6.73 -11.77 2.06
CA ALA A 115 -6.41 -10.35 1.85
C ALA A 115 -5.66 -10.10 0.53
N ILE A 116 -4.71 -10.99 0.17
CA ILE A 116 -3.97 -10.91 -1.09
C ILE A 116 -4.92 -11.17 -2.28
N GLU A 117 -5.80 -12.17 -2.18
CA GLU A 117 -6.82 -12.45 -3.20
C GLU A 117 -7.77 -11.25 -3.42
N LYS A 118 -8.15 -10.55 -2.34
CA LYS A 118 -8.97 -9.34 -2.44
C LYS A 118 -8.21 -8.15 -3.04
N ILE A 119 -6.92 -8.00 -2.75
CA ILE A 119 -6.09 -6.99 -3.41
C ILE A 119 -6.08 -7.20 -4.93
N ASP A 120 -5.91 -8.45 -5.36
CA ASP A 120 -5.95 -8.80 -6.78
C ASP A 120 -7.33 -8.51 -7.40
N ALA A 121 -8.38 -9.09 -6.82
CA ALA A 121 -9.72 -9.05 -7.38
C ALA A 121 -10.44 -7.69 -7.27
N GLU A 122 -10.25 -6.97 -6.16
CA GLU A 122 -11.02 -5.77 -5.81
C GLU A 122 -10.25 -4.46 -6.03
N ILE A 123 -8.91 -4.52 -6.17
CA ILE A 123 -8.07 -3.34 -6.43
C ILE A 123 -7.34 -3.46 -7.76
N LEU A 124 -6.46 -4.47 -7.89
CA LEU A 124 -5.57 -4.56 -9.04
C LEU A 124 -6.33 -4.80 -10.35
N ALA A 125 -7.23 -5.78 -10.37
CA ALA A 125 -7.98 -6.11 -11.58
C ALA A 125 -8.87 -4.96 -12.08
N PRO A 126 -9.69 -4.27 -11.25
CA PRO A 126 -10.47 -3.11 -11.69
C PRO A 126 -9.60 -1.94 -12.17
N VAL A 127 -8.50 -1.64 -11.47
CA VAL A 127 -7.58 -0.57 -11.88
C VAL A 127 -6.91 -0.91 -13.21
N TYR A 128 -6.42 -2.14 -13.37
CA TYR A 128 -5.84 -2.62 -14.62
C TYR A 128 -6.85 -2.49 -15.77
N GLN A 129 -8.08 -2.95 -15.58
CA GLN A 129 -9.11 -2.87 -16.62
C GLN A 129 -9.43 -1.42 -17.01
N TYR A 130 -9.55 -0.52 -16.03
CA TYR A 130 -9.73 0.91 -16.27
C TYR A 130 -8.60 1.51 -17.11
N LEU A 131 -7.33 1.16 -16.78
CA LEU A 131 -6.17 1.65 -17.51
C LEU A 131 -6.12 1.09 -18.95
N VAL A 132 -6.47 -0.18 -19.16
CA VAL A 132 -6.62 -0.75 -20.50
C VAL A 132 -7.71 -0.04 -21.31
N ASP A 133 -8.87 0.21 -20.70
CA ASP A 133 -10.00 0.87 -21.35
C ASP A 133 -9.74 2.34 -21.68
N SER A 134 -8.78 2.98 -20.98
CA SER A 134 -8.38 4.36 -21.27
C SER A 134 -7.68 4.49 -22.63
N GLY A 135 -7.03 3.42 -23.09
CA GLY A 135 -6.23 3.43 -24.32
C GLY A 135 -4.91 4.20 -24.21
N GLU A 136 -4.54 4.65 -23.02
CA GLU A 136 -3.26 5.31 -22.75
C GLU A 136 -2.18 4.29 -22.36
N ASP A 137 -0.92 4.65 -22.58
CA ASP A 137 0.19 3.85 -22.08
C ASP A 137 0.30 3.96 -20.56
N PHE A 138 0.51 2.85 -19.89
CA PHE A 138 0.58 2.81 -18.42
C PHE A 138 1.57 1.78 -17.90
N LYS A 139 1.95 1.96 -16.65
CA LYS A 139 2.76 1.00 -15.90
C LYS A 139 2.10 0.68 -14.56
N ILE A 140 2.29 -0.56 -14.10
CA ILE A 140 1.90 -1.00 -12.77
C ILE A 140 3.10 -1.62 -12.07
N LEU A 141 3.48 -1.05 -10.93
CA LEU A 141 4.43 -1.66 -10.00
C LEU A 141 3.66 -2.20 -8.80
N CYS A 142 3.81 -3.49 -8.51
CA CYS A 142 3.21 -4.13 -7.34
C CYS A 142 4.29 -4.86 -6.54
N LEU A 143 4.36 -4.57 -5.24
CA LEU A 143 5.29 -5.19 -4.32
C LEU A 143 4.81 -5.08 -2.87
N PRO A 144 5.17 -6.00 -1.97
CA PRO A 144 5.17 -5.72 -0.54
C PRO A 144 6.37 -4.84 -0.17
N ASP A 145 6.28 -4.09 0.91
CA ASP A 145 7.37 -3.28 1.46
C ASP A 145 8.39 -4.12 2.25
N HIS A 146 7.93 -5.17 2.92
CA HIS A 146 8.72 -6.16 3.66
C HIS A 146 7.94 -7.45 3.86
N PRO A 147 8.59 -8.58 4.18
CA PRO A 147 7.91 -9.78 4.62
C PRO A 147 7.44 -9.66 6.07
N THR A 148 6.25 -10.21 6.35
CA THR A 148 5.72 -10.42 7.71
C THR A 148 5.21 -11.85 7.81
N PRO A 149 6.13 -12.84 7.96
CA PRO A 149 5.77 -14.25 7.99
C PRO A 149 4.87 -14.58 9.18
N CYS A 150 3.78 -15.28 8.93
CA CYS A 150 2.82 -15.69 9.98
C CYS A 150 3.45 -16.50 11.12
N GLU A 151 4.48 -17.28 10.82
CA GLU A 151 5.21 -18.06 11.84
C GLU A 151 6.00 -17.16 12.79
N LYS A 152 6.59 -16.08 12.27
CA LYS A 152 7.42 -15.16 13.05
C LYS A 152 6.62 -14.04 13.70
N ARG A 153 5.47 -13.67 13.12
CA ARG A 153 4.60 -12.59 13.57
C ARG A 153 5.31 -11.24 13.72
N THR A 154 6.33 -11.03 12.91
CA THR A 154 7.11 -9.80 12.86
C THR A 154 7.80 -9.68 11.51
N HIS A 155 8.27 -8.49 11.20
CA HIS A 155 8.99 -8.23 9.96
C HIS A 155 10.30 -9.00 9.89
N THR A 156 10.69 -9.39 8.66
CA THR A 156 12.01 -9.96 8.36
C THR A 156 12.68 -9.16 7.26
N SER A 157 13.97 -9.43 7.04
CA SER A 157 14.80 -8.75 6.05
C SER A 157 15.00 -9.54 4.76
N ASP A 158 14.20 -10.58 4.57
CA ASP A 158 14.26 -11.37 3.33
C ASP A 158 13.81 -10.51 2.14
N PRO A 159 14.35 -10.76 0.92
CA PRO A 159 13.87 -10.10 -0.29
C PRO A 159 12.37 -10.32 -0.53
N VAL A 160 11.71 -9.32 -1.08
CA VAL A 160 10.30 -9.39 -1.46
C VAL A 160 10.13 -9.55 -2.97
N PRO A 161 9.08 -10.26 -3.42
CA PRO A 161 8.75 -10.32 -4.84
C PRO A 161 8.19 -8.98 -5.30
N TYR A 162 8.47 -8.59 -6.54
CA TYR A 162 7.80 -7.48 -7.21
C TYR A 162 7.52 -7.81 -8.66
N PHE A 163 6.57 -7.12 -9.26
CA PHE A 163 6.44 -7.08 -10.70
C PHE A 163 6.28 -5.64 -11.18
N LEU A 164 6.84 -5.37 -12.36
CA LEU A 164 6.61 -4.15 -13.12
C LEU A 164 5.99 -4.54 -14.46
N TYR A 165 4.76 -4.08 -14.68
CA TYR A 165 4.07 -4.19 -15.96
C TYR A 165 4.21 -2.86 -16.72
N ASP A 166 4.51 -2.93 -18.01
CA ASP A 166 4.51 -1.79 -18.94
C ASP A 166 3.65 -2.17 -20.15
N SER A 167 2.57 -1.42 -20.40
CA SER A 167 1.63 -1.69 -21.48
C SER A 167 2.27 -1.65 -22.90
N ARG A 168 3.44 -1.01 -23.01
CA ARG A 168 4.17 -0.87 -24.27
C ARG A 168 5.10 -2.05 -24.57
N VAL A 169 5.31 -2.93 -23.59
CA VAL A 169 6.28 -4.03 -23.70
C VAL A 169 5.55 -5.36 -23.71
N GLU A 170 5.70 -6.11 -24.80
CA GLU A 170 5.25 -7.49 -24.84
C GLU A 170 6.28 -8.39 -24.13
N ALA A 171 5.87 -9.02 -23.06
CA ALA A 171 6.71 -9.93 -22.29
C ALA A 171 5.93 -11.18 -21.89
N ALA A 172 6.62 -12.32 -21.84
CA ALA A 172 6.07 -13.53 -21.27
C ALA A 172 5.87 -13.36 -19.78
N GLY A 173 4.62 -13.44 -19.31
CA GLY A 173 4.29 -13.41 -17.89
C GLY A 173 4.68 -14.71 -17.18
N CYS A 174 4.87 -14.63 -15.87
CA CYS A 174 5.04 -15.78 -14.99
C CYS A 174 4.14 -15.63 -13.74
N ALA A 175 3.99 -16.71 -12.99
CA ALA A 175 3.25 -16.63 -11.73
C ALA A 175 3.99 -15.70 -10.75
N PHE A 176 3.26 -14.76 -10.18
CA PHE A 176 3.79 -13.83 -9.17
C PHE A 176 3.83 -14.52 -7.80
N THR A 177 4.94 -15.16 -7.51
CA THR A 177 5.21 -15.84 -6.23
C THR A 177 6.65 -15.62 -5.80
N GLU A 178 6.93 -15.68 -4.50
CA GLU A 178 8.29 -15.62 -3.96
C GLU A 178 9.22 -16.64 -4.62
N LYS A 179 8.75 -17.88 -4.81
CA LYS A 179 9.51 -18.96 -5.43
C LYS A 179 9.86 -18.66 -6.89
N THR A 180 8.91 -18.16 -7.65
CA THR A 180 9.11 -17.83 -9.07
C THR A 180 10.04 -16.64 -9.22
N CYS A 181 9.83 -15.57 -8.46
CA CYS A 181 10.68 -14.38 -8.49
C CYS A 181 12.12 -14.72 -8.07
N ALA A 182 12.31 -15.51 -7.02
CA ALA A 182 13.65 -15.97 -6.61
C ALA A 182 14.37 -16.79 -7.71
N ALA A 183 13.61 -17.59 -8.48
CA ALA A 183 14.18 -18.40 -9.57
C ALA A 183 14.59 -17.55 -10.79
N MET A 184 14.02 -16.36 -10.99
CA MET A 184 14.37 -15.46 -12.08
C MET A 184 15.75 -14.83 -11.91
N ASN A 185 16.30 -14.83 -10.69
CA ASN A 185 17.60 -14.22 -10.36
C ASN A 185 17.72 -12.74 -10.77
N ASP A 186 16.59 -12.04 -10.82
CA ASP A 186 16.50 -10.60 -11.05
C ASP A 186 16.31 -9.90 -9.71
N TYR A 187 17.39 -9.42 -9.13
CA TYR A 187 17.42 -8.85 -7.79
C TYR A 187 17.82 -7.37 -7.84
N ASN A 188 16.93 -6.50 -7.37
CA ASN A 188 17.23 -5.08 -7.17
C ASN A 188 17.66 -4.84 -5.70
N PRO A 189 18.97 -4.59 -5.44
CA PRO A 189 19.45 -4.33 -4.08
C PRO A 189 19.07 -2.95 -3.54
N THR A 190 18.52 -2.07 -4.38
CA THR A 190 18.21 -0.67 -4.07
C THR A 190 16.71 -0.39 -4.25
N GLY A 191 15.86 -1.16 -3.60
CA GLY A 191 14.40 -1.10 -3.77
C GLY A 191 13.80 0.32 -3.74
N HIS A 192 14.43 1.26 -3.01
CA HIS A 192 14.01 2.66 -2.98
C HIS A 192 14.18 3.40 -4.33
N THR A 193 14.88 2.83 -5.30
CA THR A 193 15.03 3.39 -6.65
C THR A 193 14.00 2.86 -7.63
N LEU A 194 13.22 1.82 -7.28
CA LEU A 194 12.23 1.22 -8.18
C LEU A 194 11.21 2.24 -8.70
N LEU A 195 10.78 3.17 -7.85
CA LEU A 195 9.85 4.22 -8.30
C LEU A 195 10.45 5.09 -9.40
N SER A 196 11.73 5.43 -9.31
CA SER A 196 12.44 6.16 -10.38
C SER A 196 12.45 5.38 -11.69
N GLU A 197 12.63 4.07 -11.62
CA GLU A 197 12.61 3.19 -12.81
C GLU A 197 11.21 3.13 -13.47
N VAL A 198 10.15 3.21 -12.66
CA VAL A 198 8.77 3.29 -13.18
C VAL A 198 8.54 4.61 -13.91
N ILE A 199 9.02 5.73 -13.35
CA ILE A 199 8.75 7.07 -13.84
C ILE A 199 9.63 7.43 -15.05
N GLU A 200 10.93 7.08 -15.01
CA GLU A 200 11.94 7.57 -15.97
C GLU A 200 12.07 6.71 -17.23
N LYS A 201 11.56 5.48 -17.24
CA LYS A 201 11.66 4.55 -18.38
C LYS A 201 10.30 4.42 -19.08
#